data_2b87cc3c1caf047050cce11217d797d5
#
_entry.id   2b87cc3c1caf047050cce11217d797d5
#
_cell.length_a   1.000
_cell.length_b   1.000
_cell.length_c   1.000
_cell.angle_alpha   90.00
_cell.angle_beta   90.00
_cell.angle_gamma   90.00
#
_symmetry.space_group_name_H-M   'P 1'
#
loop_
_entity.id
_entity.type
_entity.pdbx_description
1 polymer ?
#
loop_
_entity_poly.entity_id
_entity_poly.type
_entity_poly.pdbx_seq_one_letter_code
_entity_poly.pdbx_strand_id
1 'polypeptide(L)'
;MLLAAWAALHWYFVYSPIALESSLQGEYREKTVVSSGGIDRSFSYYLPSSHKEGAALIFVLHGSISSGEAIRKMTGKEFDLLAETNHYIPVYANGFENHWNDCRASADYSANTQDIDDIAYIAFLIDLFVQRHQIDPDKVFVTGHSNGGQMAFKLALEAPQMVKAVAALSANLPVDTNFDCKKSGIPISIAIFNGTQDTINPYYGGTVRLGTNESRGLVLTTDQTAEYWTQLAG
;
A
#
# COMPACT_ATOMS: atom_id res chain seq x y z
N MET A 1 17.80 31.21 -15.80
CA MET A 1 18.61 30.46 -14.81
C MET A 1 17.73 29.67 -13.82
N LEU A 2 16.74 30.26 -13.19
CA LEU A 2 15.86 29.56 -12.20
C LEU A 2 15.09 28.35 -12.77
N LEU A 3 14.56 28.44 -13.99
CA LEU A 3 13.84 27.33 -14.64
C LEU A 3 14.76 26.14 -14.97
N ALA A 4 16.01 26.40 -15.37
CA ALA A 4 16.98 25.32 -15.63
C ALA A 4 17.44 24.63 -14.34
N ALA A 5 17.61 25.38 -13.26
CA ALA A 5 17.92 24.81 -11.94
C ALA A 5 16.74 23.99 -11.40
N TRP A 6 15.50 24.46 -11.60
CA TRP A 6 14.30 23.72 -11.20
C TRP A 6 14.12 22.44 -12.03
N ALA A 7 14.34 22.51 -13.34
CA ALA A 7 14.29 21.32 -14.21
C ALA A 7 15.39 20.31 -13.87
N ALA A 8 16.59 20.74 -13.53
CA ALA A 8 17.69 19.87 -13.10
C ALA A 8 17.42 19.22 -11.73
N LEU A 9 16.87 19.98 -10.76
CA LEU A 9 16.45 19.46 -9.47
C LEU A 9 15.28 18.45 -9.64
N HIS A 10 14.29 18.81 -10.44
CA HIS A 10 13.16 17.93 -10.72
C HIS A 10 13.64 16.63 -11.40
N TRP A 11 14.54 16.74 -12.37
CA TRP A 11 15.14 15.59 -13.03
C TRP A 11 15.97 14.73 -12.07
N TYR A 12 16.77 15.36 -11.20
CA TYR A 12 17.58 14.67 -10.21
C TYR A 12 16.72 13.92 -9.18
N PHE A 13 15.66 14.54 -8.65
CA PHE A 13 14.79 13.89 -7.65
C PHE A 13 13.77 12.92 -8.24
N VAL A 14 13.38 13.08 -9.52
CA VAL A 14 12.36 12.22 -10.16
C VAL A 14 13.00 11.14 -11.04
N TYR A 15 14.19 11.36 -11.58
CA TYR A 15 14.84 10.49 -12.55
C TYR A 15 16.27 10.08 -12.18
N SER A 16 16.67 10.12 -10.92
CA SER A 16 17.99 9.64 -10.49
C SER A 16 18.03 8.16 -10.05
N PRO A 17 17.48 7.21 -10.82
CA PRO A 17 17.48 5.78 -10.49
C PRO A 17 18.71 5.03 -11.00
N ILE A 18 19.51 5.63 -11.87
CA ILE A 18 20.56 4.90 -12.61
C ILE A 18 21.67 4.37 -11.69
N ALA A 19 21.97 5.09 -10.61
CA ALA A 19 22.95 4.63 -9.63
C ALA A 19 22.42 3.49 -8.72
N LEU A 20 21.11 3.39 -8.55
CA LEU A 20 20.47 2.38 -7.70
C LEU A 20 20.32 1.03 -8.42
N GLU A 21 20.06 1.02 -9.74
CA GLU A 21 19.94 -0.23 -10.51
C GLU A 21 21.22 -1.06 -10.53
N SER A 22 22.39 -0.43 -10.49
CA SER A 22 23.67 -1.14 -10.47
C SER A 22 23.95 -1.86 -9.14
N SER A 23 23.22 -1.56 -8.08
CA SER A 23 23.37 -2.20 -6.76
C SER A 23 22.36 -3.32 -6.49
N LEU A 24 21.34 -3.49 -7.34
CA LEU A 24 20.40 -4.60 -7.26
C LEU A 24 21.05 -5.88 -7.77
N GLN A 25 21.21 -6.86 -6.91
CA GLN A 25 21.84 -8.17 -7.22
C GLN A 25 20.81 -9.30 -7.36
N GLY A 26 19.58 -9.06 -6.89
CA GLY A 26 18.48 -10.01 -6.92
C GLY A 26 17.70 -9.95 -8.23
N GLU A 27 16.53 -10.55 -8.24
CA GLU A 27 15.72 -10.74 -9.44
C GLU A 27 14.32 -10.13 -9.28
N TYR A 28 13.95 -9.22 -10.17
CA TYR A 28 12.57 -8.74 -10.28
C TYR A 28 11.73 -9.74 -11.06
N ARG A 29 10.61 -10.16 -10.48
CA ARG A 29 9.70 -11.17 -11.06
C ARG A 29 8.27 -10.66 -11.12
N GLU A 30 7.59 -11.00 -12.21
CA GLU A 30 6.19 -10.69 -12.43
C GLU A 30 5.37 -11.98 -12.47
N LYS A 31 4.14 -11.95 -11.94
CA LYS A 31 3.27 -13.11 -11.84
C LYS A 31 1.80 -12.72 -12.00
N THR A 32 1.06 -13.54 -12.72
CA THR A 32 -0.41 -13.47 -12.74
C THR A 32 -0.98 -14.69 -12.00
N VAL A 33 -2.03 -14.47 -11.22
CA VAL A 33 -2.71 -15.51 -10.45
C VAL A 33 -4.22 -15.37 -10.58
N VAL A 34 -4.92 -16.47 -10.35
CA VAL A 34 -6.39 -16.48 -10.20
C VAL A 34 -6.69 -16.41 -8.70
N SER A 35 -7.43 -15.39 -8.27
CA SER A 35 -7.87 -15.26 -6.89
C SER A 35 -9.18 -16.03 -6.64
N SER A 36 -9.59 -16.13 -5.37
CA SER A 36 -10.92 -16.66 -5.02
C SER A 36 -12.03 -15.87 -5.72
N GLY A 37 -13.01 -16.54 -6.31
CA GLY A 37 -14.03 -15.90 -7.13
C GLY A 37 -13.73 -15.87 -8.63
N GLY A 38 -12.61 -16.44 -9.09
CA GLY A 38 -12.28 -16.56 -10.52
C GLY A 38 -11.80 -15.25 -11.17
N ILE A 39 -11.39 -14.25 -10.38
CA ILE A 39 -10.86 -12.99 -10.88
C ILE A 39 -9.35 -13.13 -11.05
N ASP A 40 -8.86 -12.83 -12.25
CA ASP A 40 -7.43 -12.79 -12.53
C ASP A 40 -6.80 -11.56 -11.85
N ARG A 41 -5.78 -11.81 -11.03
CA ARG A 41 -5.02 -10.78 -10.33
C ARG A 41 -3.53 -10.93 -10.66
N SER A 42 -2.81 -9.84 -10.63
CA SER A 42 -1.38 -9.85 -10.91
C SER A 42 -0.58 -9.16 -9.82
N PHE A 43 0.66 -9.56 -9.68
CA PHE A 43 1.62 -8.95 -8.77
C PHE A 43 3.03 -9.09 -9.34
N SER A 44 3.93 -8.27 -8.86
CA SER A 44 5.37 -8.42 -9.06
C SER A 44 6.07 -8.40 -7.71
N TYR A 45 7.29 -8.88 -7.67
CA TYR A 45 8.12 -8.88 -6.46
C TYR A 45 9.60 -8.85 -6.81
N TYR A 46 10.38 -8.41 -5.86
CA TYR A 46 11.83 -8.50 -5.96
C TYR A 46 12.34 -9.57 -5.00
N LEU A 47 13.05 -10.57 -5.53
CA LEU A 47 13.71 -11.59 -4.74
C LEU A 47 15.17 -11.17 -4.55
N PRO A 48 15.57 -10.70 -3.34
CA PRO A 48 16.94 -10.27 -3.12
C PRO A 48 17.93 -11.43 -3.22
N SER A 49 19.15 -11.15 -3.65
CA SER A 49 20.21 -12.15 -3.74
C SER A 49 20.57 -12.74 -2.36
N SER A 50 20.33 -11.99 -1.31
CA SER A 50 20.54 -12.36 0.09
C SER A 50 19.38 -13.15 0.72
N HIS A 51 18.35 -13.52 -0.07
CA HIS A 51 17.16 -14.21 0.43
C HIS A 51 17.52 -15.49 1.22
N LYS A 52 16.86 -15.68 2.36
CA LYS A 52 16.94 -16.86 3.24
C LYS A 52 15.55 -17.20 3.77
N GLU A 53 15.38 -18.44 4.21
CA GLU A 53 14.18 -18.88 4.94
C GLU A 53 13.88 -17.99 6.16
N GLY A 54 12.61 -17.81 6.47
CA GLY A 54 12.15 -16.92 7.57
C GLY A 54 12.28 -15.44 7.27
N ALA A 55 12.45 -15.05 5.99
CA ALA A 55 12.41 -13.66 5.56
C ALA A 55 11.05 -13.04 5.85
N ALA A 56 11.00 -11.72 6.08
CA ALA A 56 9.76 -10.98 6.15
C ALA A 56 9.14 -10.78 4.76
N LEU A 57 7.84 -10.50 4.70
CA LEU A 57 7.13 -10.10 3.50
C LEU A 57 6.64 -8.65 3.67
N ILE A 58 6.89 -7.80 2.69
CA ILE A 58 6.42 -6.41 2.70
C ILE A 58 5.57 -6.15 1.45
N PHE A 59 4.27 -5.94 1.64
CA PHE A 59 3.41 -5.46 0.57
C PHE A 59 3.56 -3.95 0.40
N VAL A 60 3.79 -3.49 -0.84
CA VAL A 60 3.86 -2.08 -1.21
C VAL A 60 2.67 -1.79 -2.14
N LEU A 61 1.60 -1.21 -1.58
CA LEU A 61 0.33 -1.03 -2.26
C LEU A 61 0.24 0.33 -2.96
N HIS A 62 -0.10 0.31 -4.24
CA HIS A 62 -0.23 1.51 -5.07
C HIS A 62 -1.49 2.32 -4.76
N GLY A 63 -1.51 3.58 -5.16
CA GLY A 63 -2.70 4.45 -5.11
C GLY A 63 -3.70 4.18 -6.25
N SER A 64 -4.79 4.98 -6.29
CA SER A 64 -5.79 4.93 -7.36
C SER A 64 -5.16 5.13 -8.74
N ILE A 65 -5.72 4.45 -9.75
CA ILE A 65 -5.32 4.57 -11.17
C ILE A 65 -3.82 4.28 -11.36
N SER A 66 -3.29 3.32 -10.60
CA SER A 66 -1.86 3.00 -10.57
C SER A 66 -1.64 1.48 -10.59
N SER A 67 -0.41 1.04 -10.46
CA SER A 67 -0.05 -0.37 -10.46
C SER A 67 1.12 -0.66 -9.51
N GLY A 68 1.38 -1.95 -9.26
CA GLY A 68 2.54 -2.41 -8.50
C GLY A 68 3.86 -1.96 -9.12
N GLU A 69 3.97 -2.00 -10.45
CA GLU A 69 5.17 -1.50 -11.14
C GLU A 69 5.33 0.02 -10.98
N ALA A 70 4.22 0.77 -11.06
CA ALA A 70 4.25 2.21 -10.93
C ALA A 70 4.69 2.64 -9.52
N ILE A 71 4.15 2.02 -8.45
CA ILE A 71 4.57 2.34 -7.07
C ILE A 71 6.03 1.94 -6.82
N ARG A 72 6.50 0.81 -7.37
CA ARG A 72 7.90 0.40 -7.31
C ARG A 72 8.82 1.46 -7.93
N LYS A 73 8.46 1.99 -9.09
CA LYS A 73 9.20 3.09 -9.75
C LYS A 73 9.09 4.40 -8.99
N MET A 74 7.91 4.74 -8.48
CA MET A 74 7.67 5.98 -7.72
C MET A 74 8.49 6.03 -6.44
N THR A 75 8.71 4.89 -5.78
CA THR A 75 9.59 4.77 -4.60
C THR A 75 11.08 4.64 -4.96
N GLY A 76 11.46 4.85 -6.22
CA GLY A 76 12.85 4.74 -6.66
C GLY A 76 13.44 3.34 -6.53
N LYS A 77 12.61 2.30 -6.46
CA LYS A 77 13.00 0.90 -6.16
C LYS A 77 13.70 0.76 -4.79
N GLU A 78 13.49 1.70 -3.87
CA GLU A 78 14.14 1.71 -2.56
C GLU A 78 13.82 0.45 -1.76
N PHE A 79 12.60 -0.09 -1.86
CA PHE A 79 12.24 -1.34 -1.21
C PHE A 79 13.05 -2.52 -1.74
N ASP A 80 13.39 -2.56 -3.03
CA ASP A 80 14.25 -3.61 -3.60
C ASP A 80 15.68 -3.47 -3.08
N LEU A 81 16.19 -2.23 -3.05
CA LEU A 81 17.53 -1.93 -2.56
C LEU A 81 17.70 -2.32 -1.09
N LEU A 82 16.74 -1.92 -0.25
CA LEU A 82 16.74 -2.26 1.17
C LEU A 82 16.57 -3.76 1.41
N ALA A 83 15.87 -4.49 0.53
CA ALA A 83 15.70 -5.93 0.64
C ALA A 83 17.04 -6.69 0.53
N GLU A 84 18.01 -6.17 -0.22
CA GLU A 84 19.34 -6.81 -0.34
C GLU A 84 20.08 -6.95 1.01
N THR A 85 19.75 -6.09 1.97
CA THR A 85 20.45 -6.05 3.27
C THR A 85 19.55 -6.31 4.49
N ASN A 86 18.20 -6.31 4.32
CA ASN A 86 17.28 -6.32 5.45
C ASN A 86 16.39 -7.58 5.54
N HIS A 87 16.70 -8.63 4.79
CA HIS A 87 16.07 -9.94 4.94
C HIS A 87 14.55 -9.93 4.80
N TYR A 88 14.03 -9.32 3.73
CA TYR A 88 12.62 -9.34 3.36
C TYR A 88 12.41 -9.41 1.84
N ILE A 89 11.20 -9.76 1.41
CA ILE A 89 10.77 -9.75 0.02
C ILE A 89 9.72 -8.64 -0.16
N PRO A 90 9.97 -7.60 -0.97
CA PRO A 90 8.94 -6.63 -1.33
C PRO A 90 8.01 -7.19 -2.42
N VAL A 91 6.71 -7.06 -2.20
CA VAL A 91 5.67 -7.50 -3.12
C VAL A 91 4.84 -6.29 -3.57
N TYR A 92 4.74 -6.11 -4.86
CA TYR A 92 4.00 -5.04 -5.53
C TYR A 92 2.73 -5.63 -6.16
N ALA A 93 1.71 -5.80 -5.35
CA ALA A 93 0.43 -6.34 -5.80
C ALA A 93 -0.36 -5.31 -6.61
N ASN A 94 -1.17 -5.77 -7.57
CA ASN A 94 -2.08 -4.91 -8.33
C ASN A 94 -3.50 -5.02 -7.79
N GLY A 95 -4.11 -3.87 -7.51
CA GLY A 95 -5.52 -3.74 -7.22
C GLY A 95 -6.39 -4.07 -8.43
N PHE A 96 -7.65 -4.43 -8.20
CA PHE A 96 -8.62 -4.70 -9.26
C PHE A 96 -8.91 -3.44 -10.07
N GLU A 97 -8.73 -3.50 -11.38
CA GLU A 97 -8.87 -2.34 -12.27
C GLU A 97 -8.12 -1.09 -11.74
N ASN A 98 -6.90 -1.30 -11.23
CA ASN A 98 -6.01 -0.27 -10.68
C ASN A 98 -6.51 0.42 -9.40
N HIS A 99 -7.41 -0.23 -8.63
CA HIS A 99 -7.91 0.24 -7.35
C HIS A 99 -8.02 -0.89 -6.33
N TRP A 100 -8.07 -0.53 -5.05
CA TRP A 100 -8.31 -1.39 -3.91
C TRP A 100 -9.70 -1.15 -3.35
N ASN A 101 -10.43 -2.19 -3.01
CA ASN A 101 -11.66 -2.10 -2.24
C ASN A 101 -11.34 -1.70 -0.80
N ASP A 102 -11.43 -0.41 -0.51
CA ASP A 102 -11.13 0.17 0.81
C ASP A 102 -12.38 0.47 1.64
N CYS A 103 -12.20 1.10 2.82
CA CYS A 103 -13.30 1.34 3.77
C CYS A 103 -14.17 2.56 3.46
N ARG A 104 -14.10 3.16 2.26
CA ARG A 104 -14.86 4.36 1.92
C ARG A 104 -16.14 4.01 1.15
N ALA A 105 -17.28 4.03 1.83
CA ALA A 105 -18.59 3.72 1.23
C ALA A 105 -18.95 4.58 0.01
N SER A 106 -18.43 5.82 -0.05
CA SER A 106 -18.66 6.74 -1.18
C SER A 106 -17.70 6.56 -2.35
N ALA A 107 -16.77 5.59 -2.30
CA ALA A 107 -15.87 5.34 -3.41
C ALA A 107 -16.59 4.56 -4.52
N ASP A 108 -16.58 5.10 -5.75
CA ASP A 108 -17.37 4.63 -6.89
C ASP A 108 -16.58 3.84 -7.95
N TYR A 109 -15.32 3.49 -7.68
CA TYR A 109 -14.52 2.65 -8.57
C TYR A 109 -14.89 1.16 -8.44
N SER A 110 -14.62 0.40 -9.50
CA SER A 110 -15.05 -1.00 -9.67
C SER A 110 -14.69 -1.90 -8.48
N ALA A 111 -13.51 -1.71 -7.87
CA ALA A 111 -13.09 -2.51 -6.73
C ALA A 111 -14.06 -2.41 -5.54
N ASN A 112 -14.59 -1.19 -5.24
CA ASN A 112 -15.58 -0.99 -4.18
C ASN A 112 -16.99 -1.40 -4.63
N THR A 113 -17.43 -0.93 -5.79
CA THR A 113 -18.82 -1.15 -6.26
C THR A 113 -19.14 -2.62 -6.56
N GLN A 114 -18.11 -3.42 -6.85
CA GLN A 114 -18.23 -4.87 -7.06
C GLN A 114 -17.82 -5.69 -5.81
N ASP A 115 -17.53 -5.00 -4.70
CA ASP A 115 -17.12 -5.61 -3.43
C ASP A 115 -15.99 -6.65 -3.60
N ILE A 116 -14.93 -6.26 -4.30
CA ILE A 116 -13.79 -7.14 -4.58
C ILE A 116 -13.08 -7.53 -3.29
N ASP A 117 -12.89 -8.82 -3.07
CA ASP A 117 -12.22 -9.35 -1.87
C ASP A 117 -10.69 -9.26 -2.00
N ASP A 118 -10.17 -8.04 -1.74
CA ASP A 118 -8.73 -7.78 -1.72
C ASP A 118 -8.04 -8.41 -0.50
N ILE A 119 -8.77 -8.66 0.60
CA ILE A 119 -8.21 -9.36 1.78
C ILE A 119 -7.89 -10.80 1.42
N ALA A 120 -8.82 -11.52 0.76
CA ALA A 120 -8.57 -12.88 0.29
C ALA A 120 -7.41 -12.94 -0.73
N TYR A 121 -7.27 -11.92 -1.58
CA TYR A 121 -6.15 -11.85 -2.50
C TYR A 121 -4.80 -11.67 -1.77
N ILE A 122 -4.71 -10.80 -0.78
CA ILE A 122 -3.49 -10.64 0.04
C ILE A 122 -3.19 -11.92 0.83
N ALA A 123 -4.21 -12.57 1.43
CA ALA A 123 -4.05 -13.86 2.10
C ALA A 123 -3.47 -14.94 1.16
N PHE A 124 -4.04 -15.04 -0.04
CA PHE A 124 -3.52 -15.96 -1.06
C PHE A 124 -2.04 -15.70 -1.39
N LEU A 125 -1.65 -14.43 -1.52
CA LEU A 125 -0.24 -14.09 -1.77
C LEU A 125 0.66 -14.46 -0.59
N ILE A 126 0.24 -14.24 0.66
CA ILE A 126 0.99 -14.66 1.85
C ILE A 126 1.25 -16.17 1.80
N ASP A 127 0.20 -16.98 1.61
CA ASP A 127 0.32 -18.43 1.51
C ASP A 127 1.25 -18.87 0.36
N LEU A 128 1.15 -18.20 -0.78
CA LEU A 128 2.03 -18.44 -1.93
C LEU A 128 3.51 -18.21 -1.60
N PHE A 129 3.81 -17.12 -0.88
CA PHE A 129 5.18 -16.78 -0.50
C PHE A 129 5.71 -17.68 0.63
N VAL A 130 4.86 -18.10 1.57
CA VAL A 130 5.20 -19.13 2.55
C VAL A 130 5.62 -20.42 1.85
N GLN A 131 4.83 -20.90 0.88
CA GLN A 131 5.10 -22.15 0.18
C GLN A 131 6.32 -22.09 -0.74
N ARG A 132 6.54 -20.96 -1.43
CA ARG A 132 7.58 -20.84 -2.47
C ARG A 132 8.89 -20.29 -1.98
N HIS A 133 8.85 -19.41 -1.01
CA HIS A 133 10.01 -18.66 -0.53
C HIS A 133 10.25 -18.83 0.96
N GLN A 134 9.44 -19.66 1.65
CA GLN A 134 9.60 -19.99 3.07
C GLN A 134 9.72 -18.72 3.93
N ILE A 135 8.89 -17.70 3.61
CA ILE A 135 8.81 -16.49 4.45
C ILE A 135 8.20 -16.84 5.80
N ASP A 136 8.48 -16.00 6.79
CA ASP A 136 7.87 -16.11 8.12
C ASP A 136 6.46 -15.45 8.09
N PRO A 137 5.36 -16.23 8.23
CA PRO A 137 4.01 -15.68 8.19
C PRO A 137 3.72 -14.69 9.33
N ASP A 138 4.49 -14.72 10.43
CA ASP A 138 4.36 -13.75 11.53
C ASP A 138 5.11 -12.43 11.26
N LYS A 139 5.80 -12.32 10.10
CA LYS A 139 6.56 -11.14 9.67
C LYS A 139 6.02 -10.56 8.36
N VAL A 140 4.73 -10.39 8.27
CA VAL A 140 4.08 -9.73 7.13
C VAL A 140 3.80 -8.27 7.48
N PHE A 141 4.25 -7.36 6.61
CA PHE A 141 4.07 -5.93 6.76
C PHE A 141 3.38 -5.35 5.52
N VAL A 142 2.65 -4.27 5.69
CA VAL A 142 1.99 -3.59 4.59
C VAL A 142 2.30 -2.12 4.63
N THR A 143 2.71 -1.55 3.51
CA THR A 143 2.74 -0.12 3.30
C THR A 143 1.94 0.24 2.06
N GLY A 144 1.26 1.37 2.08
CA GLY A 144 0.46 1.77 0.94
C GLY A 144 0.31 3.29 0.83
N HIS A 145 0.21 3.74 -0.41
CA HIS A 145 0.01 5.15 -0.74
C HIS A 145 -1.43 5.40 -1.16
N SER A 146 -2.07 6.46 -0.63
CA SER A 146 -3.42 6.91 -1.01
C SER A 146 -4.46 5.78 -0.88
N ASN A 147 -5.10 5.32 -1.95
CA ASN A 147 -6.01 4.16 -1.93
C ASN A 147 -5.31 2.87 -1.39
N GLY A 148 -4.03 2.66 -1.68
CA GLY A 148 -3.25 1.58 -1.05
C GLY A 148 -3.05 1.78 0.45
N GLY A 149 -2.94 3.04 0.93
CA GLY A 149 -2.93 3.37 2.35
C GLY A 149 -4.28 3.10 3.02
N GLN A 150 -5.38 3.36 2.32
CA GLN A 150 -6.73 2.99 2.76
C GLN A 150 -6.90 1.46 2.84
N MET A 151 -6.34 0.72 1.87
CA MET A 151 -6.33 -0.76 1.91
C MET A 151 -5.47 -1.29 3.06
N ALA A 152 -4.35 -0.62 3.39
CA ALA A 152 -3.55 -0.97 4.57
C ALA A 152 -4.36 -0.79 5.86
N PHE A 153 -5.16 0.27 5.98
CA PHE A 153 -6.10 0.43 7.10
C PHE A 153 -7.18 -0.65 7.11
N LYS A 154 -7.74 -1.04 5.95
CA LYS A 154 -8.72 -2.14 5.88
C LYS A 154 -8.13 -3.45 6.40
N LEU A 155 -6.91 -3.80 6.01
CA LEU A 155 -6.21 -4.98 6.53
C LEU A 155 -6.02 -4.90 8.06
N ALA A 156 -5.63 -3.75 8.58
CA ALA A 156 -5.48 -3.52 10.01
C ALA A 156 -6.81 -3.63 10.78
N LEU A 157 -7.92 -3.23 10.17
CA LEU A 157 -9.25 -3.25 10.78
C LEU A 157 -9.91 -4.62 10.73
N GLU A 158 -9.87 -5.30 9.57
CA GLU A 158 -10.64 -6.51 9.32
C GLU A 158 -9.84 -7.80 9.46
N ALA A 159 -8.52 -7.74 9.22
CA ALA A 159 -7.64 -8.91 9.21
C ALA A 159 -6.30 -8.68 9.94
N PRO A 160 -6.31 -8.11 11.17
CA PRO A 160 -5.08 -7.76 11.90
C PRO A 160 -4.18 -8.95 12.20
N GLN A 161 -4.73 -10.17 12.23
CA GLN A 161 -3.96 -11.40 12.43
C GLN A 161 -3.07 -11.77 11.22
N MET A 162 -3.34 -11.19 10.05
CA MET A 162 -2.56 -11.48 8.83
C MET A 162 -1.30 -10.60 8.72
N VAL A 163 -1.25 -9.49 9.42
CA VAL A 163 -0.21 -8.48 9.26
C VAL A 163 0.34 -8.02 10.61
N LYS A 164 1.65 -7.84 10.70
CA LYS A 164 2.34 -7.44 11.94
C LYS A 164 2.26 -5.95 12.20
N ALA A 165 2.33 -5.15 11.15
CA ALA A 165 2.23 -3.70 11.20
C ALA A 165 1.84 -3.15 9.82
N VAL A 166 1.24 -1.96 9.80
CA VAL A 166 0.95 -1.25 8.56
C VAL A 166 1.48 0.19 8.59
N ALA A 167 1.82 0.70 7.40
CA ALA A 167 2.19 2.09 7.19
C ALA A 167 1.31 2.70 6.10
N ALA A 168 0.52 3.71 6.44
CA ALA A 168 -0.37 4.40 5.51
C ALA A 168 0.18 5.78 5.15
N LEU A 169 0.34 6.03 3.85
CA LEU A 169 0.84 7.29 3.31
C LEU A 169 -0.29 8.00 2.56
N SER A 170 -0.49 9.29 2.82
CA SER A 170 -1.55 10.12 2.20
C SER A 170 -2.93 9.46 2.32
N ALA A 171 -3.27 8.97 3.51
CA ALA A 171 -4.54 8.32 3.82
C ALA A 171 -5.01 8.64 5.24
N ASN A 172 -6.32 8.87 5.40
CA ASN A 172 -7.00 9.04 6.67
C ASN A 172 -8.21 8.11 6.76
N LEU A 173 -8.59 7.66 7.94
CA LEU A 173 -9.82 6.87 8.11
C LEU A 173 -11.04 7.66 7.64
N PRO A 174 -12.04 7.01 7.00
CA PRO A 174 -13.31 7.66 6.68
C PRO A 174 -14.05 8.09 7.96
N VAL A 175 -14.86 9.14 7.86
CA VAL A 175 -15.84 9.46 8.91
C VAL A 175 -16.92 8.37 8.96
N ASP A 176 -17.65 8.23 10.09
CA ASP A 176 -18.60 7.13 10.29
C ASP A 176 -19.67 7.04 9.17
N THR A 177 -20.11 8.17 8.60
CA THR A 177 -21.09 8.19 7.49
C THR A 177 -20.51 7.74 6.14
N ASN A 178 -19.20 7.59 6.05
CA ASN A 178 -18.48 7.12 4.88
C ASN A 178 -17.69 5.82 5.16
N PHE A 179 -17.93 5.17 6.30
CA PHE A 179 -17.18 4.02 6.77
C PHE A 179 -17.99 2.73 6.60
N ASP A 180 -17.47 1.75 5.86
CA ASP A 180 -18.14 0.47 5.59
C ASP A 180 -17.34 -0.78 5.97
N CYS A 181 -16.15 -0.61 6.56
CA CYS A 181 -15.34 -1.74 7.02
C CYS A 181 -15.79 -2.29 8.38
N LYS A 182 -15.46 -3.55 8.62
CA LYS A 182 -15.66 -4.19 9.94
C LYS A 182 -14.48 -3.87 10.86
N LYS A 183 -14.78 -3.51 12.10
CA LYS A 183 -13.76 -3.23 13.13
C LYS A 183 -13.55 -4.47 13.99
N SER A 184 -12.41 -5.14 13.88
CA SER A 184 -12.07 -6.31 14.71
C SER A 184 -11.90 -5.98 16.19
N GLY A 185 -11.52 -4.75 16.51
CA GLY A 185 -11.16 -4.32 17.86
C GLY A 185 -9.79 -4.82 18.35
N ILE A 186 -8.99 -5.41 17.46
CA ILE A 186 -7.65 -5.92 17.78
C ILE A 186 -6.62 -4.83 17.44
N PRO A 187 -5.79 -4.41 18.40
CA PRO A 187 -4.76 -3.41 18.16
C PRO A 187 -3.63 -3.96 17.27
N ILE A 188 -3.08 -3.11 16.42
CA ILE A 188 -1.95 -3.40 15.57
C ILE A 188 -1.02 -2.17 15.49
N SER A 189 0.25 -2.39 15.23
CA SER A 189 1.20 -1.28 15.04
C SER A 189 0.91 -0.52 13.75
N ILE A 190 0.72 0.80 13.87
CA ILE A 190 0.35 1.70 12.76
C ILE A 190 1.38 2.82 12.63
N ALA A 191 1.80 3.12 11.40
CA ALA A 191 2.51 4.34 11.05
C ALA A 191 1.69 5.15 10.04
N ILE A 192 1.59 6.47 10.23
CA ILE A 192 0.82 7.37 9.35
C ILE A 192 1.74 8.47 8.85
N PHE A 193 1.77 8.68 7.53
CA PHE A 193 2.59 9.71 6.87
C PHE A 193 1.70 10.57 5.97
N ASN A 194 1.30 11.74 6.45
CA ASN A 194 0.42 12.65 5.73
C ASN A 194 1.05 14.03 5.62
N GLY A 195 0.99 14.61 4.43
CA GLY A 195 1.43 15.98 4.18
C GLY A 195 0.41 17.00 4.67
N THR A 196 0.83 18.03 5.40
CA THR A 196 -0.06 19.10 5.91
C THR A 196 -0.67 19.97 4.80
N GLN A 197 -0.12 19.88 3.58
CA GLN A 197 -0.61 20.60 2.39
C GLN A 197 -1.15 19.64 1.31
N ASP A 198 -1.51 18.40 1.67
CA ASP A 198 -2.12 17.46 0.74
C ASP A 198 -3.50 17.98 0.31
N THR A 199 -3.64 18.23 -0.99
CA THR A 199 -4.88 18.77 -1.59
C THR A 199 -5.87 17.70 -2.00
N ILE A 200 -5.46 16.42 -2.00
CA ILE A 200 -6.28 15.27 -2.39
C ILE A 200 -6.83 14.58 -1.14
N ASN A 201 -5.95 14.18 -0.23
CA ASN A 201 -6.32 13.60 1.07
C ASN A 201 -5.98 14.60 2.18
N PRO A 202 -6.93 15.48 2.56
CA PRO A 202 -6.62 16.64 3.39
C PRO A 202 -6.19 16.23 4.81
N TYR A 203 -5.05 16.77 5.26
CA TYR A 203 -4.52 16.54 6.61
C TYR A 203 -5.55 16.88 7.69
N TYR A 204 -6.27 17.97 7.50
CA TYR A 204 -7.27 18.47 8.46
C TYR A 204 -8.67 17.85 8.26
N GLY A 205 -8.75 16.73 7.55
CA GLY A 205 -10.01 16.08 7.24
C GLY A 205 -10.82 16.80 6.15
N GLY A 206 -11.91 16.20 5.73
CA GLY A 206 -12.77 16.74 4.70
C GLY A 206 -12.96 15.79 3.52
N THR A 207 -13.37 16.31 2.38
CA THR A 207 -13.69 15.51 1.20
C THR A 207 -12.42 15.13 0.44
N VAL A 208 -12.18 13.83 0.27
CA VAL A 208 -11.14 13.32 -0.65
C VAL A 208 -11.65 13.45 -2.09
N ARG A 209 -10.87 14.13 -2.95
CA ARG A 209 -11.22 14.37 -4.35
C ARG A 209 -10.05 14.03 -5.26
N LEU A 210 -10.31 13.19 -6.26
CA LEU A 210 -9.38 12.95 -7.35
C LEU A 210 -9.94 13.63 -8.61
N GLY A 211 -9.30 14.72 -9.03
CA GLY A 211 -9.83 15.58 -10.12
C GLY A 211 -11.00 16.45 -9.69
N THR A 212 -11.79 16.95 -10.65
CA THR A 212 -12.87 17.92 -10.40
C THR A 212 -14.20 17.28 -9.99
N ASN A 213 -14.47 16.03 -10.36
CA ASN A 213 -15.78 15.41 -10.26
C ASN A 213 -15.83 14.12 -9.42
N GLU A 214 -14.69 13.57 -9.00
CA GLU A 214 -14.66 12.30 -8.27
C GLU A 214 -14.46 12.52 -6.77
N SER A 215 -15.52 12.35 -6.00
CA SER A 215 -15.47 12.37 -4.53
C SER A 215 -15.36 10.95 -3.98
N ARG A 216 -14.44 10.75 -3.04
CA ARG A 216 -14.30 9.50 -2.25
C ARG A 216 -14.91 9.67 -0.85
N GLY A 217 -15.75 10.68 -0.67
CA GLY A 217 -16.40 10.99 0.59
C GLY A 217 -15.49 11.70 1.60
N LEU A 218 -16.02 11.82 2.82
CA LEU A 218 -15.36 12.53 3.91
C LEU A 218 -14.41 11.59 4.67
N VAL A 219 -13.26 12.13 5.08
CA VAL A 219 -12.30 11.48 5.97
C VAL A 219 -12.08 12.30 7.24
N LEU A 220 -11.64 11.62 8.28
CA LEU A 220 -11.18 12.22 9.54
C LEU A 220 -9.91 13.06 9.30
N THR A 221 -9.56 13.90 10.28
CA THR A 221 -8.23 14.52 10.30
C THR A 221 -7.17 13.44 10.52
N THR A 222 -5.93 13.74 10.19
CA THR A 222 -4.80 12.85 10.50
C THR A 222 -4.68 12.61 12.00
N ASP A 223 -4.88 13.65 12.82
CA ASP A 223 -4.84 13.53 14.28
C ASP A 223 -5.95 12.62 14.81
N GLN A 224 -7.18 12.76 14.32
CA GLN A 224 -8.29 11.86 14.68
C GLN A 224 -8.06 10.43 14.21
N THR A 225 -7.47 10.25 13.03
CA THR A 225 -7.07 8.92 12.55
C THR A 225 -6.02 8.29 13.47
N ALA A 226 -5.01 9.04 13.90
CA ALA A 226 -3.99 8.56 14.85
C ALA A 226 -4.60 8.28 16.23
N GLU A 227 -5.50 9.13 16.71
CA GLU A 227 -6.19 8.95 17.97
C GLU A 227 -7.02 7.66 18.00
N TYR A 228 -7.75 7.34 16.92
CA TYR A 228 -8.48 6.07 16.78
C TYR A 228 -7.57 4.85 17.08
N TRP A 229 -6.39 4.81 16.45
CA TRP A 229 -5.46 3.69 16.63
C TRP A 229 -4.82 3.68 18.02
N THR A 230 -4.55 4.85 18.59
CA THR A 230 -4.01 4.98 19.96
C THR A 230 -5.03 4.48 20.99
N GLN A 231 -6.30 4.88 20.86
CA GLN A 231 -7.36 4.41 21.75
C GLN A 231 -7.61 2.91 21.64
N LEU A 232 -7.45 2.34 20.44
CA LEU A 232 -7.58 0.88 20.25
C LEU A 232 -6.43 0.11 20.91
N ALA A 233 -5.27 0.72 21.05
CA ALA A 233 -4.09 0.09 21.67
C ALA A 233 -4.08 0.16 23.21
N GLY A 234 -4.90 1.02 23.85
CA GLY A 234 -5.07 1.19 25.32
C GLY A 234 -4.20 2.30 25.85
#